data_3a946bfc80b923ba1304ae0558eb7c7e
#
_entry.id   3a946bfc80b923ba1304ae0558eb7c7e
#
_cell.length_a   1.000
_cell.length_b   1.000
_cell.length_c   1.000
_cell.angle_alpha   90.00
_cell.angle_beta   90.00
_cell.angle_gamma   90.00
#
_symmetry.space_group_name_H-M   'P 1'
#
loop_
_entity.id
_entity.type
_entity.pdbx_description
1 polymer ?
#
loop_
_entity_poly.entity_id
_entity_poly.type
_entity_poly.pdbx_seq_one_letter_code
_entity_poly.pdbx_strand_id
1 'polypeptide(L)'
;MLKIVTLNILIDLYRWNLRGQLIVTALRDLNPDVIAFQEVDLPTNTAQWIADHLDGYSVFLAPNSGLKEGEGLAILTRLPIEKHEILDLGPQNRKVQLIYFQQNGETYVLANTHLFWQNGNAPERKAQAQLILNHLADLPVNTHQILCGDFNSEPDSPTISLVKQSMHSAYESINGTEPAFTCPTPLDRSLKSRWWQLKNAINQPKNLVLNNKTTIDYIFLNPSLQAVQSQLVFDQPYPTHTHLFASDHFGIMAEVKPASLNHR
;
A
#
# COMPACT_ATOMS: atom_id res chain seq x y z
N MET A 1 19.91 -3.70 5.40
CA MET A 1 18.64 -4.17 4.81
C MET A 1 17.56 -3.20 5.22
N LEU A 2 16.54 -3.03 4.40
CA LEU A 2 15.41 -2.14 4.65
C LEU A 2 14.14 -3.01 4.66
N LYS A 3 13.35 -2.94 5.73
CA LYS A 3 12.09 -3.67 5.88
C LYS A 3 10.91 -2.73 5.65
N ILE A 4 10.05 -3.10 4.71
CA ILE A 4 8.94 -2.29 4.23
C ILE A 4 7.65 -3.10 4.39
N VAL A 5 6.59 -2.43 4.81
CA VAL A 5 5.23 -2.99 4.87
C VAL A 5 4.29 -2.06 4.12
N THR A 6 3.39 -2.61 3.30
CA THR A 6 2.25 -1.87 2.73
C THR A 6 0.94 -2.53 3.14
N LEU A 7 -0.08 -1.71 3.43
CA LEU A 7 -1.42 -2.17 3.78
C LEU A 7 -2.47 -1.09 3.45
N ASN A 8 -3.48 -1.45 2.69
CA ASN A 8 -4.73 -0.70 2.67
C ASN A 8 -5.47 -1.01 3.98
N ILE A 9 -5.65 0.02 4.85
CA ILE A 9 -6.19 -0.17 6.22
C ILE A 9 -7.70 -0.11 6.29
N LEU A 10 -8.39 0.07 5.16
CA LEU A 10 -9.85 0.24 5.05
C LEU A 10 -10.35 1.46 5.83
N ILE A 11 -10.78 2.49 5.11
CA ILE A 11 -11.29 3.76 5.67
C ILE A 11 -12.48 3.57 6.62
N ASP A 12 -13.25 2.49 6.47
CA ASP A 12 -14.39 2.20 7.34
C ASP A 12 -13.94 1.97 8.79
N LEU A 13 -14.41 2.80 9.72
CA LEU A 13 -14.08 2.72 11.15
C LEU A 13 -14.83 1.61 11.91
N TYR A 14 -15.56 0.73 11.19
CA TYR A 14 -16.20 -0.42 11.82
C TYR A 14 -15.16 -1.28 12.58
N ARG A 15 -15.41 -1.45 13.89
CA ARG A 15 -14.50 -2.14 14.81
C ARG A 15 -13.05 -1.66 14.76
N TRP A 16 -12.82 -0.40 14.45
CA TRP A 16 -11.48 0.17 14.34
C TRP A 16 -10.60 -0.12 15.57
N ASN A 17 -11.17 -0.01 16.78
CA ASN A 17 -10.45 -0.32 18.01
C ASN A 17 -9.85 -1.74 18.05
N LEU A 18 -10.50 -2.74 17.44
CA LEU A 18 -9.99 -4.11 17.37
C LEU A 18 -9.07 -4.30 16.15
N ARG A 19 -9.47 -3.77 14.98
CA ARG A 19 -8.67 -3.84 13.75
C ARG A 19 -7.34 -3.10 13.92
N GLY A 20 -7.37 -1.90 14.50
CA GLY A 20 -6.16 -1.13 14.82
C GLY A 20 -5.22 -1.88 15.76
N GLN A 21 -5.74 -2.59 16.77
CA GLN A 21 -4.93 -3.43 17.65
C GLN A 21 -4.26 -4.59 16.91
N LEU A 22 -4.96 -5.24 15.97
CA LEU A 22 -4.33 -6.27 15.11
C LEU A 22 -3.18 -5.69 14.30
N ILE A 23 -3.39 -4.51 13.68
CA ILE A 23 -2.35 -3.82 12.91
C ILE A 23 -1.15 -3.52 13.81
N VAL A 24 -1.36 -2.89 14.96
CA VAL A 24 -0.29 -2.52 15.90
C VAL A 24 0.48 -3.76 16.39
N THR A 25 -0.25 -4.83 16.75
CA THR A 25 0.40 -6.06 17.24
C THR A 25 1.30 -6.66 16.15
N ALA A 26 0.79 -6.81 14.93
CA ALA A 26 1.58 -7.35 13.83
C ALA A 26 2.78 -6.44 13.47
N LEU A 27 2.60 -5.11 13.50
CA LEU A 27 3.69 -4.17 13.23
C LEU A 27 4.78 -4.19 14.30
N ARG A 28 4.44 -4.42 15.57
CA ARG A 28 5.44 -4.61 16.64
C ARG A 28 6.29 -5.84 16.39
N ASP A 29 5.67 -6.95 16.01
CA ASP A 29 6.37 -8.20 15.71
C ASP A 29 7.23 -8.09 14.43
N LEU A 30 6.69 -7.46 13.39
CA LEU A 30 7.39 -7.25 12.12
C LEU A 30 8.53 -6.23 12.25
N ASN A 31 8.35 -5.21 13.09
CA ASN A 31 9.30 -4.12 13.34
C ASN A 31 9.86 -3.48 12.04
N PRO A 32 9.04 -2.98 11.10
CA PRO A 32 9.49 -2.46 9.82
C PRO A 32 10.18 -1.08 9.95
N ASP A 33 11.02 -0.73 8.98
CA ASP A 33 11.64 0.59 8.88
C ASP A 33 10.67 1.62 8.29
N VAL A 34 9.85 1.16 7.33
CA VAL A 34 8.86 1.99 6.62
C VAL A 34 7.53 1.24 6.50
N ILE A 35 6.44 1.93 6.79
CA ILE A 35 5.07 1.45 6.65
C ILE A 35 4.31 2.39 5.72
N ALA A 36 3.72 1.85 4.66
CA ALA A 36 2.93 2.58 3.69
C ALA A 36 1.45 2.19 3.79
N PHE A 37 0.60 3.13 4.18
CA PHE A 37 -0.84 2.92 4.33
C PHE A 37 -1.63 3.59 3.23
N GLN A 38 -2.72 2.93 2.82
CA GLN A 38 -3.76 3.46 1.96
C GLN A 38 -5.10 3.45 2.74
N GLU A 39 -6.06 4.25 2.29
CA GLU A 39 -7.35 4.44 2.94
C GLU A 39 -7.26 4.88 4.41
N VAL A 40 -6.31 5.76 4.70
CA VAL A 40 -6.21 6.40 6.02
C VAL A 40 -7.41 7.32 6.21
N ASP A 41 -8.19 7.12 7.27
CA ASP A 41 -9.23 8.06 7.67
C ASP A 41 -8.59 9.30 8.26
N LEU A 42 -8.67 10.41 7.53
CA LEU A 42 -8.01 11.66 7.89
C LEU A 42 -8.68 12.40 9.06
N PRO A 43 -10.04 12.42 9.16
CA PRO A 43 -10.72 13.02 10.31
C PRO A 43 -10.30 12.42 11.66
N THR A 44 -10.17 11.10 11.73
CA THR A 44 -9.72 10.39 12.95
C THR A 44 -8.19 10.28 13.00
N ASN A 45 -7.52 10.46 11.87
CA ASN A 45 -6.09 10.25 11.68
C ASN A 45 -5.63 8.86 12.17
N THR A 46 -6.20 7.84 11.53
CA THR A 46 -5.94 6.43 11.89
C THR A 46 -4.46 6.06 11.79
N ALA A 47 -3.70 6.72 10.93
CA ALA A 47 -2.26 6.53 10.82
C ALA A 47 -1.51 7.04 12.07
N GLN A 48 -1.87 8.24 12.57
CA GLN A 48 -1.30 8.77 13.81
C GLN A 48 -1.67 7.90 15.00
N TRP A 49 -2.93 7.45 15.05
CA TRP A 49 -3.36 6.53 16.10
C TRP A 49 -2.49 5.26 16.14
N ILE A 50 -2.16 4.67 14.98
CA ILE A 50 -1.25 3.52 14.91
C ILE A 50 0.16 3.91 15.39
N ALA A 51 0.69 5.04 14.92
CA ALA A 51 2.03 5.52 15.28
C ALA A 51 2.15 5.77 16.79
N ASP A 52 1.12 6.32 17.44
CA ASP A 52 1.10 6.56 18.88
C ASP A 52 1.16 5.26 19.73
N HIS A 53 0.88 4.11 19.10
CA HIS A 53 1.00 2.79 19.71
C HIS A 53 2.29 2.04 19.29
N LEU A 54 3.15 2.68 18.50
CA LEU A 54 4.45 2.16 18.04
C LEU A 54 5.57 3.11 18.50
N ASP A 55 6.78 2.59 18.66
CA ASP A 55 7.90 3.40 19.12
C ASP A 55 8.67 4.01 17.93
N GLY A 56 8.86 5.33 17.97
CA GLY A 56 9.82 6.05 17.14
C GLY A 56 9.39 6.33 15.70
N TYR A 57 8.12 6.17 15.33
CA TYR A 57 7.64 6.48 13.98
C TYR A 57 7.18 7.93 13.84
N SER A 58 7.70 8.60 12.81
CA SER A 58 7.16 9.85 12.29
C SER A 58 6.08 9.55 11.24
N VAL A 59 5.03 10.38 11.19
CA VAL A 59 3.89 10.21 10.27
C VAL A 59 3.89 11.29 9.21
N PHE A 60 3.84 10.89 7.95
CA PHE A 60 3.70 11.76 6.79
C PHE A 60 2.35 11.45 6.13
N LEU A 61 1.48 12.45 6.00
CA LEU A 61 0.15 12.31 5.42
C LEU A 61 0.11 12.86 3.99
N ALA A 62 -0.62 12.21 3.11
CA ALA A 62 -0.95 12.69 1.76
C ALA A 62 -2.46 12.59 1.53
N PRO A 63 -3.22 13.65 1.82
CA PRO A 63 -4.66 13.65 1.68
C PRO A 63 -5.08 13.65 0.19
N ASN A 64 -6.13 12.90 -0.13
CA ASN A 64 -6.75 12.97 -1.46
C ASN A 64 -7.50 14.28 -1.68
N SER A 65 -8.07 14.85 -0.61
CA SER A 65 -8.71 16.18 -0.56
C SER A 65 -8.16 17.00 0.60
N GLY A 66 -8.94 17.66 1.41
CA GLY A 66 -8.47 18.40 2.59
C GLY A 66 -8.00 17.48 3.72
N LEU A 67 -7.08 17.96 4.57
CA LEU A 67 -6.53 17.21 5.73
C LEU A 67 -7.57 16.74 6.76
N LYS A 68 -8.77 17.29 6.73
CA LYS A 68 -9.84 16.97 7.70
C LYS A 68 -11.01 16.22 7.08
N GLU A 69 -10.89 15.78 5.84
CA GLU A 69 -11.98 15.19 5.09
C GLU A 69 -11.53 13.94 4.31
N GLY A 70 -12.35 12.90 4.39
CA GLY A 70 -12.21 11.71 3.56
C GLY A 70 -10.96 10.87 3.87
N GLU A 71 -10.40 10.31 2.82
CA GLU A 71 -9.28 9.39 2.86
C GLU A 71 -7.98 10.00 2.33
N GLY A 72 -6.88 9.39 2.70
CA GLY A 72 -5.56 9.72 2.17
C GLY A 72 -4.59 8.55 2.28
N LEU A 73 -3.34 8.86 1.94
CA LEU A 73 -2.20 7.98 2.15
C LEU A 73 -1.45 8.41 3.41
N ALA A 74 -0.72 7.46 4.00
CA ALA A 74 0.28 7.79 5.01
C ALA A 74 1.52 6.94 4.84
N ILE A 75 2.67 7.52 5.15
CA ILE A 75 3.91 6.80 5.37
C ILE A 75 4.33 7.02 6.82
N LEU A 76 4.58 5.93 7.53
CA LEU A 76 5.18 5.93 8.86
C LEU A 76 6.60 5.41 8.75
N THR A 77 7.57 6.10 9.36
CA THR A 77 8.96 5.67 9.29
C THR A 77 9.77 6.15 10.48
N ARG A 78 10.78 5.37 10.85
CA ARG A 78 11.81 5.72 11.85
C ARG A 78 13.07 6.32 11.21
N LEU A 79 13.12 6.31 9.88
CA LEU A 79 14.27 6.84 9.14
C LEU A 79 14.21 8.37 9.09
N PRO A 80 15.35 9.05 9.12
CA PRO A 80 15.40 10.48 8.85
C PRO A 80 15.06 10.74 7.38
N ILE A 81 14.02 11.54 7.12
CA ILE A 81 13.52 11.85 5.79
C ILE A 81 14.08 13.20 5.34
N GLU A 82 14.70 13.22 4.16
CA GLU A 82 15.25 14.42 3.54
C GLU A 82 14.18 15.26 2.83
N LYS A 83 13.23 14.57 2.16
CA LYS A 83 12.14 15.22 1.41
C LYS A 83 10.88 14.36 1.49
N HIS A 84 9.74 15.01 1.67
CA HIS A 84 8.40 14.45 1.47
C HIS A 84 7.73 15.18 0.32
N GLU A 85 7.19 14.45 -0.64
CA GLU A 85 6.58 14.98 -1.85
C GLU A 85 5.24 14.28 -2.14
N ILE A 86 4.30 15.01 -2.71
CA ILE A 86 2.99 14.50 -3.09
C ILE A 86 2.72 14.95 -4.53
N LEU A 87 2.44 13.99 -5.43
CA LEU A 87 2.05 14.28 -6.80
C LEU A 87 0.59 13.93 -7.02
N ASP A 88 -0.09 14.78 -7.78
CA ASP A 88 -1.47 14.55 -8.21
C ASP A 88 -1.49 13.59 -9.39
N LEU A 89 -2.31 12.54 -9.28
CA LEU A 89 -2.52 11.56 -10.34
C LEU A 89 -3.84 11.78 -11.12
N GLY A 90 -4.55 12.86 -10.81
CA GLY A 90 -5.77 13.29 -11.50
C GLY A 90 -7.02 12.54 -11.03
N PRO A 91 -7.63 11.66 -11.85
CA PRO A 91 -8.94 11.06 -11.54
C PRO A 91 -9.07 10.50 -10.12
N GLN A 92 -10.22 10.79 -9.49
CA GLN A 92 -10.55 10.44 -8.08
C GLN A 92 -9.61 11.11 -7.05
N ASN A 93 -8.95 12.22 -7.40
CA ASN A 93 -7.97 12.89 -6.53
C ASN A 93 -6.87 11.97 -6.01
N ARG A 94 -6.56 10.90 -6.76
CA ARG A 94 -5.52 9.95 -6.37
C ARG A 94 -4.16 10.63 -6.36
N LYS A 95 -3.32 10.21 -5.43
CA LYS A 95 -1.98 10.75 -5.20
C LYS A 95 -0.95 9.63 -5.24
N VAL A 96 0.28 10.00 -5.53
CA VAL A 96 1.44 9.25 -5.07
C VAL A 96 2.17 10.08 -4.03
N GLN A 97 2.50 9.44 -2.93
CA GLN A 97 3.25 10.02 -1.82
C GLN A 97 4.67 9.48 -1.85
N LEU A 98 5.66 10.35 -1.87
CA LEU A 98 7.07 9.98 -1.95
C LEU A 98 7.83 10.47 -0.71
N ILE A 99 8.69 9.62 -0.19
CA ILE A 99 9.71 10.00 0.79
C ILE A 99 11.09 9.70 0.22
N TYR A 100 12.03 10.62 0.46
CA TYR A 100 13.43 10.51 0.06
C TYR A 100 14.29 10.42 1.31
N PHE A 101 15.20 9.47 1.34
CA PHE A 101 16.06 9.24 2.50
C PHE A 101 17.37 8.59 2.10
N GLN A 102 18.34 8.67 3.00
CA GLN A 102 19.61 7.96 2.83
C GLN A 102 19.74 6.83 3.86
N GLN A 103 20.29 5.72 3.43
CA GLN A 103 20.64 4.61 4.29
C GLN A 103 21.97 4.01 3.84
N ASN A 104 22.95 3.93 4.76
CA ASN A 104 24.31 3.42 4.49
C ASN A 104 25.02 4.13 3.32
N GLY A 105 24.77 5.41 3.12
CA GLY A 105 25.36 6.20 2.03
C GLY A 105 24.69 6.05 0.67
N GLU A 106 23.62 5.26 0.56
CA GLU A 106 22.83 5.07 -0.64
C GLU A 106 21.53 5.89 -0.58
N THR A 107 21.11 6.45 -1.71
CA THR A 107 19.90 7.27 -1.82
C THR A 107 18.71 6.41 -2.19
N TYR A 108 17.62 6.56 -1.45
CA TYR A 108 16.36 5.82 -1.65
C TYR A 108 15.20 6.77 -1.88
N VAL A 109 14.26 6.32 -2.69
CA VAL A 109 12.91 6.87 -2.77
C VAL A 109 11.90 5.74 -2.56
N LEU A 110 10.91 5.98 -1.72
CA LEU A 110 9.74 5.11 -1.59
C LEU A 110 8.51 5.90 -1.99
N ALA A 111 7.77 5.35 -2.96
CA ALA A 111 6.52 5.87 -3.47
C ALA A 111 5.36 4.98 -3.00
N ASN A 112 4.40 5.58 -2.28
CA ASN A 112 3.16 4.95 -1.82
C ASN A 112 1.99 5.46 -2.65
N THR A 113 1.16 4.58 -3.19
CA THR A 113 0.02 4.96 -4.01
C THR A 113 -1.24 4.17 -3.70
N HIS A 114 -2.40 4.72 -4.06
CA HIS A 114 -3.67 4.05 -4.15
C HIS A 114 -4.33 4.48 -5.45
N LEU A 115 -4.31 3.62 -6.47
CA LEU A 115 -4.76 3.96 -7.81
C LEU A 115 -6.30 3.98 -7.92
N PHE A 116 -6.79 4.42 -9.06
CA PHE A 116 -8.21 4.52 -9.41
C PHE A 116 -8.96 3.19 -9.16
N TRP A 117 -10.09 3.21 -8.41
CA TRP A 117 -10.70 1.99 -7.87
C TRP A 117 -11.81 1.38 -8.72
N GLN A 118 -12.35 2.06 -9.74
CA GLN A 118 -13.46 1.51 -10.52
C GLN A 118 -13.09 0.23 -11.25
N ASN A 119 -14.09 -0.62 -11.46
CA ASN A 119 -13.93 -1.98 -11.97
C ASN A 119 -13.37 -2.05 -13.39
N GLY A 120 -12.81 -3.22 -13.71
CA GLY A 120 -12.26 -3.56 -15.01
C GLY A 120 -10.85 -3.00 -15.24
N ASN A 121 -10.34 -3.14 -16.46
CA ASN A 121 -9.05 -2.60 -16.89
C ASN A 121 -9.18 -1.11 -17.20
N ALA A 122 -9.44 -0.29 -16.18
CA ALA A 122 -9.61 1.13 -16.35
C ALA A 122 -8.32 1.78 -16.89
N PRO A 123 -8.37 2.49 -18.03
CA PRO A 123 -7.19 3.16 -18.60
C PRO A 123 -6.61 4.22 -17.67
N GLU A 124 -7.42 4.76 -16.75
CA GLU A 124 -7.01 5.70 -15.72
C GLU A 124 -5.88 5.14 -14.84
N ARG A 125 -5.98 3.87 -14.41
CA ARG A 125 -4.93 3.23 -13.59
C ARG A 125 -3.61 3.15 -14.33
N LYS A 126 -3.65 2.76 -15.62
CA LYS A 126 -2.44 2.71 -16.45
C LYS A 126 -1.84 4.10 -16.63
N ALA A 127 -2.67 5.12 -16.85
CA ALA A 127 -2.21 6.51 -16.96
C ALA A 127 -1.58 7.01 -15.65
N GLN A 128 -2.21 6.71 -14.50
CA GLN A 128 -1.67 7.05 -13.18
C GLN A 128 -0.34 6.34 -12.91
N ALA A 129 -0.23 5.05 -13.22
CA ALA A 129 1.02 4.32 -13.11
C ALA A 129 2.12 4.91 -14.01
N GLN A 130 1.78 5.31 -15.25
CA GLN A 130 2.73 5.95 -16.16
C GLN A 130 3.25 7.28 -15.61
N LEU A 131 2.40 8.10 -14.98
CA LEU A 131 2.84 9.35 -14.33
C LEU A 131 3.84 9.08 -13.21
N ILE A 132 3.57 8.07 -12.38
CA ILE A 132 4.50 7.66 -11.31
C ILE A 132 5.84 7.21 -11.91
N LEU A 133 5.80 6.32 -12.90
CA LEU A 133 7.01 5.77 -13.53
C LEU A 133 7.84 6.86 -14.22
N ASN A 134 7.20 7.81 -14.89
CA ASN A 134 7.90 8.96 -15.49
C ASN A 134 8.63 9.78 -14.42
N HIS A 135 7.96 10.10 -13.31
CA HIS A 135 8.58 10.84 -12.21
C HIS A 135 9.77 10.07 -11.62
N LEU A 136 9.63 8.76 -11.42
CA LEU A 136 10.73 7.92 -10.92
C LEU A 136 11.90 7.84 -11.92
N ALA A 137 11.63 7.81 -13.22
CA ALA A 137 12.66 7.77 -14.27
C ALA A 137 13.48 9.06 -14.36
N ASP A 138 12.92 10.21 -13.93
CA ASP A 138 13.61 11.50 -13.91
C ASP A 138 14.56 11.65 -12.71
N LEU A 139 14.56 10.69 -11.77
CA LEU A 139 15.46 10.69 -10.62
C LEU A 139 16.91 10.29 -11.02
N PRO A 140 17.92 10.67 -10.23
CA PRO A 140 19.30 10.25 -10.47
C PRO A 140 19.43 8.73 -10.63
N VAL A 141 20.22 8.28 -11.57
CA VAL A 141 20.35 6.85 -11.98
C VAL A 141 20.71 5.92 -10.80
N ASN A 142 21.44 6.44 -9.83
CA ASN A 142 21.86 5.69 -8.64
C ASN A 142 20.81 5.72 -7.50
N THR A 143 19.60 6.21 -7.74
CA THR A 143 18.53 6.20 -6.75
C THR A 143 17.89 4.81 -6.68
N HIS A 144 17.87 4.22 -5.50
CA HIS A 144 17.11 3.02 -5.19
C HIS A 144 15.63 3.35 -5.09
N GLN A 145 14.81 2.72 -5.94
CA GLN A 145 13.39 3.07 -6.08
C GLN A 145 12.49 1.92 -5.63
N ILE A 146 11.53 2.26 -4.78
CA ILE A 146 10.51 1.36 -4.26
C ILE A 146 9.15 1.98 -4.56
N LEU A 147 8.26 1.22 -5.19
CA LEU A 147 6.88 1.64 -5.47
C LEU A 147 5.93 0.62 -4.85
N CYS A 148 5.08 1.06 -3.92
CA CYS A 148 4.18 0.16 -3.20
C CYS A 148 2.77 0.74 -3.06
N GLY A 149 1.84 -0.09 -2.65
CA GLY A 149 0.47 0.30 -2.33
C GLY A 149 -0.59 -0.57 -3.00
N ASP A 150 -1.80 -0.02 -3.04
CA ASP A 150 -2.97 -0.59 -3.68
C ASP A 150 -3.10 -0.09 -5.12
N PHE A 151 -2.81 -0.96 -6.08
CA PHE A 151 -2.88 -0.63 -7.51
C PHE A 151 -4.28 -0.84 -8.09
N ASN A 152 -5.21 -1.43 -7.35
CA ASN A 152 -6.53 -1.80 -7.86
C ASN A 152 -6.46 -2.57 -9.20
N SER A 153 -5.39 -3.31 -9.43
CA SER A 153 -5.04 -3.95 -10.70
C SER A 153 -4.49 -5.35 -10.48
N GLU A 154 -5.06 -6.32 -11.17
CA GLU A 154 -4.63 -7.72 -11.14
C GLU A 154 -3.24 -7.92 -11.77
N PRO A 155 -2.53 -9.01 -11.42
CA PRO A 155 -1.17 -9.28 -11.91
C PRO A 155 -1.01 -9.24 -13.43
N ASP A 156 -2.02 -9.72 -14.17
CA ASP A 156 -2.01 -9.78 -15.64
C ASP A 156 -2.59 -8.52 -16.30
N SER A 157 -2.91 -7.50 -15.53
CA SER A 157 -3.49 -6.26 -16.06
C SER A 157 -2.47 -5.45 -16.89
N PRO A 158 -2.96 -4.61 -17.82
CA PRO A 158 -2.10 -3.68 -18.55
C PRO A 158 -1.34 -2.70 -17.66
N THR A 159 -1.89 -2.37 -16.46
CA THR A 159 -1.25 -1.50 -15.47
C THR A 159 -0.02 -2.18 -14.86
N ILE A 160 -0.19 -3.41 -14.36
CA ILE A 160 0.92 -4.16 -13.74
C ILE A 160 1.97 -4.56 -14.79
N SER A 161 1.53 -4.94 -15.99
CA SER A 161 2.44 -5.20 -17.12
C SER A 161 3.30 -3.97 -17.47
N LEU A 162 2.74 -2.76 -17.38
CA LEU A 162 3.49 -1.52 -17.56
C LEU A 162 4.54 -1.32 -16.46
N VAL A 163 4.17 -1.48 -15.19
CA VAL A 163 5.11 -1.35 -14.06
C VAL A 163 6.26 -2.35 -14.18
N LYS A 164 5.95 -3.59 -14.54
CA LYS A 164 6.94 -4.67 -14.70
C LYS A 164 7.93 -4.47 -15.87
N GLN A 165 7.76 -3.44 -16.73
CA GLN A 165 8.76 -3.08 -17.74
C GLN A 165 10.04 -2.47 -17.15
N SER A 166 9.94 -1.80 -16.00
CA SER A 166 11.05 -1.10 -15.35
C SER A 166 11.30 -1.51 -13.91
N MET A 167 10.36 -2.23 -13.28
CA MET A 167 10.42 -2.68 -11.90
C MET A 167 10.03 -4.15 -11.80
N HIS A 168 10.39 -4.81 -10.70
CA HIS A 168 10.00 -6.19 -10.43
C HIS A 168 9.30 -6.31 -9.08
N SER A 169 8.35 -7.25 -8.97
CA SER A 169 7.65 -7.51 -7.72
C SER A 169 8.58 -8.16 -6.70
N ALA A 170 8.63 -7.60 -5.49
CA ALA A 170 9.38 -8.18 -4.39
C ALA A 170 8.80 -9.55 -3.99
N TYR A 171 7.47 -9.68 -3.98
CA TYR A 171 6.82 -10.93 -3.59
C TYR A 171 7.07 -12.04 -4.63
N GLU A 172 6.82 -11.77 -5.91
CA GLU A 172 7.04 -12.72 -7.00
C GLU A 172 8.51 -13.16 -7.10
N SER A 173 9.45 -12.23 -6.87
CA SER A 173 10.89 -12.52 -6.91
C SER A 173 11.33 -13.55 -5.87
N ILE A 174 10.65 -13.60 -4.73
CA ILE A 174 10.96 -14.54 -3.62
C ILE A 174 10.15 -15.82 -3.74
N ASN A 175 8.86 -15.72 -4.12
CA ASN A 175 7.92 -16.84 -4.04
C ASN A 175 7.63 -17.49 -5.39
N GLY A 176 8.16 -16.95 -6.50
CA GLY A 176 7.98 -17.45 -7.87
C GLY A 176 6.69 -17.01 -8.54
N THR A 177 5.69 -16.60 -7.79
CA THR A 177 4.40 -16.08 -8.25
C THR A 177 3.91 -14.98 -7.33
N GLU A 178 2.99 -14.13 -7.78
CA GLU A 178 2.26 -13.23 -6.91
C GLU A 178 1.38 -14.02 -5.91
N PRO A 179 0.94 -13.41 -4.79
CA PRO A 179 0.01 -14.06 -3.86
C PRO A 179 -1.25 -14.52 -4.58
N ALA A 180 -1.91 -15.55 -4.06
CA ALA A 180 -3.20 -15.99 -4.59
C ALA A 180 -4.25 -14.87 -4.55
N PHE A 181 -4.21 -14.04 -3.51
CA PHE A 181 -5.01 -12.82 -3.39
C PHE A 181 -4.48 -11.95 -2.24
N THR A 182 -4.74 -10.65 -2.33
CA THR A 182 -4.61 -9.71 -1.23
C THR A 182 -5.97 -9.13 -0.81
N CYS A 183 -6.96 -9.11 -1.71
CA CYS A 183 -8.31 -8.59 -1.48
C CYS A 183 -9.37 -9.44 -2.21
N PRO A 184 -10.59 -9.61 -1.66
CA PRO A 184 -10.96 -9.30 -0.29
C PRO A 184 -10.52 -10.39 0.71
N THR A 185 -10.20 -9.96 1.93
CA THR A 185 -9.99 -10.87 3.06
C THR A 185 -11.33 -11.46 3.55
N PRO A 186 -11.31 -12.48 4.43
CA PRO A 186 -12.54 -13.01 5.04
C PRO A 186 -13.17 -12.07 6.09
N LEU A 187 -12.82 -10.78 6.11
CA LEU A 187 -13.42 -9.80 7.00
C LEU A 187 -14.95 -9.76 6.81
N ASP A 188 -15.68 -10.06 7.88
CA ASP A 188 -17.14 -10.01 7.84
C ASP A 188 -17.64 -8.57 7.71
N ARG A 189 -18.14 -8.26 6.50
CA ARG A 189 -18.76 -6.98 6.17
C ARG A 189 -20.29 -6.98 6.35
N SER A 190 -20.90 -8.09 6.77
CA SER A 190 -22.36 -8.23 6.90
C SER A 190 -22.95 -7.26 7.94
N LEU A 191 -22.08 -6.74 8.84
CA LEU A 191 -22.43 -5.78 9.87
C LEU A 191 -22.15 -4.32 9.47
N LYS A 192 -21.82 -4.04 8.21
CA LYS A 192 -21.78 -2.66 7.71
C LYS A 192 -23.11 -1.99 7.98
N SER A 193 -23.07 -0.76 8.49
CA SER A 193 -24.27 -0.02 8.82
C SER A 193 -25.25 -0.04 7.66
N ARG A 194 -26.56 -0.28 7.92
CA ARG A 194 -27.63 -0.20 6.91
C ARG A 194 -27.59 1.07 6.06
N TRP A 195 -27.00 2.12 6.59
CA TRP A 195 -26.80 3.41 5.94
C TRP A 195 -25.76 3.35 4.81
N TRP A 196 -24.66 2.64 4.99
CA TRP A 196 -23.62 2.48 3.97
C TRP A 196 -24.12 1.58 2.82
N GLN A 197 -24.86 0.52 3.15
CA GLN A 197 -25.52 -0.35 2.17
C GLN A 197 -26.55 0.42 1.34
N LEU A 198 -27.34 1.32 1.93
CA LEU A 198 -28.29 2.17 1.24
C LEU A 198 -27.61 3.22 0.35
N LYS A 199 -26.55 3.88 0.83
CA LYS A 199 -25.84 4.89 0.05
C LYS A 199 -25.14 4.31 -1.19
N ASN A 200 -24.62 3.10 -1.11
CA ASN A 200 -23.97 2.43 -2.22
C ASN A 200 -24.96 1.68 -3.16
N ALA A 201 -26.10 1.25 -2.67
CA ALA A 201 -27.14 0.64 -3.52
C ALA A 201 -27.74 1.64 -4.52
N ILE A 202 -27.70 2.94 -4.23
CA ILE A 202 -28.23 3.99 -5.10
C ILE A 202 -27.20 4.40 -6.19
N ASN A 203 -25.90 4.23 -5.95
CA ASN A 203 -24.84 4.75 -6.81
C ASN A 203 -23.99 3.72 -7.55
N GLN A 204 -24.25 2.42 -7.39
CA GLN A 204 -23.53 1.38 -8.13
C GLN A 204 -24.48 0.50 -8.93
N PRO A 205 -24.30 0.36 -10.26
CA PRO A 205 -24.92 -0.73 -10.99
C PRO A 205 -24.48 -2.05 -10.34
N LYS A 206 -25.43 -2.98 -10.20
CA LYS A 206 -25.26 -4.32 -9.63
C LYS A 206 -24.24 -5.16 -10.41
N ASN A 207 -22.99 -4.86 -10.35
CA ASN A 207 -21.89 -5.68 -10.84
C ASN A 207 -20.99 -6.06 -9.66
N LEU A 208 -21.37 -7.05 -9.05
CA LEU A 208 -20.72 -8.30 -8.58
C LEU A 208 -19.22 -8.41 -8.89
N VAL A 209 -18.40 -7.59 -8.34
CA VAL A 209 -16.94 -7.81 -8.40
C VAL A 209 -16.35 -8.19 -7.03
N LEU A 210 -17.17 -8.22 -6.00
CA LEU A 210 -16.72 -8.48 -4.62
C LEU A 210 -16.52 -9.97 -4.26
N ASN A 211 -16.66 -10.90 -5.21
CA ASN A 211 -16.45 -12.32 -4.93
C ASN A 211 -15.18 -12.93 -5.54
N ASN A 212 -14.50 -12.24 -6.42
CA ASN A 212 -13.24 -12.74 -6.96
C ASN A 212 -12.08 -12.24 -6.09
N LYS A 213 -11.49 -13.14 -5.34
CA LYS A 213 -10.25 -12.90 -4.62
C LYS A 213 -9.15 -12.67 -5.63
N THR A 214 -8.44 -11.56 -5.51
CA THR A 214 -7.35 -11.21 -6.42
C THR A 214 -6.25 -10.44 -5.70
N THR A 215 -5.07 -10.44 -6.28
CA THR A 215 -3.94 -9.62 -5.82
C THR A 215 -4.03 -8.25 -6.49
N ILE A 216 -4.03 -7.20 -5.66
CA ILE A 216 -4.05 -5.80 -6.10
C ILE A 216 -3.07 -4.91 -5.32
N ASP A 217 -2.44 -5.46 -4.29
CA ASP A 217 -1.44 -4.80 -3.47
C ASP A 217 -0.05 -5.32 -3.81
N TYR A 218 0.94 -4.43 -3.93
CA TYR A 218 2.29 -4.80 -4.36
C TYR A 218 3.38 -3.97 -3.67
N ILE A 219 4.60 -4.53 -3.68
CA ILE A 219 5.86 -3.81 -3.49
C ILE A 219 6.73 -4.11 -4.71
N PHE A 220 6.99 -3.08 -5.52
CA PHE A 220 7.86 -3.14 -6.69
C PHE A 220 9.21 -2.49 -6.37
N LEU A 221 10.27 -3.05 -6.95
CA LEU A 221 11.64 -2.63 -6.78
C LEU A 221 12.26 -2.32 -8.15
N ASN A 222 13.03 -1.24 -8.27
CA ASN A 222 13.83 -1.04 -9.47
C ASN A 222 15.01 -2.04 -9.53
N PRO A 223 15.68 -2.24 -10.69
CA PRO A 223 16.76 -3.23 -10.84
C PRO A 223 17.97 -3.04 -9.90
N SER A 224 18.11 -1.86 -9.28
CA SER A 224 19.20 -1.60 -8.33
C SER A 224 18.95 -2.21 -6.93
N LEU A 225 17.75 -2.73 -6.70
CA LEU A 225 17.36 -3.40 -5.46
C LEU A 225 17.02 -4.87 -5.71
N GLN A 226 17.14 -5.68 -4.68
CA GLN A 226 16.64 -7.05 -4.63
C GLN A 226 15.92 -7.35 -3.33
N ALA A 227 14.83 -8.10 -3.39
CA ALA A 227 14.18 -8.65 -2.22
C ALA A 227 15.02 -9.79 -1.63
N VAL A 228 15.06 -9.90 -0.31
CA VAL A 228 15.68 -11.01 0.43
C VAL A 228 14.61 -11.86 1.08
N GLN A 229 13.49 -11.22 1.44
CA GLN A 229 12.31 -11.86 1.97
C GLN A 229 11.08 -11.07 1.51
N SER A 230 9.99 -11.78 1.22
CA SER A 230 8.68 -11.15 1.05
C SER A 230 7.57 -12.13 1.40
N GLN A 231 6.54 -11.63 2.08
CA GLN A 231 5.41 -12.44 2.55
C GLN A 231 4.13 -11.61 2.70
N LEU A 232 2.99 -12.30 2.71
CA LEU A 232 1.73 -11.71 3.17
C LEU A 232 1.81 -11.48 4.68
N VAL A 233 1.18 -10.39 5.13
CA VAL A 233 1.07 -10.00 6.53
C VAL A 233 -0.35 -9.53 6.84
N PHE A 234 -0.73 -9.47 8.11
CA PHE A 234 -2.10 -9.18 8.58
C PHE A 234 -3.13 -10.21 8.10
N ASP A 235 -2.69 -11.41 7.80
CA ASP A 235 -3.47 -12.54 7.28
C ASP A 235 -4.11 -13.40 8.39
N GLN A 236 -3.89 -13.03 9.65
CA GLN A 236 -4.48 -13.71 10.80
C GLN A 236 -5.69 -12.94 11.33
N PRO A 237 -6.78 -13.64 11.66
CA PRO A 237 -7.94 -13.02 12.27
C PRO A 237 -7.69 -12.64 13.74
N TYR A 238 -8.56 -11.82 14.29
CA TYR A 238 -8.56 -11.53 15.72
C TYR A 238 -8.78 -12.82 16.53
N PRO A 239 -7.98 -13.10 17.59
CA PRO A 239 -7.94 -14.43 18.25
C PRO A 239 -9.30 -14.98 18.68
N THR A 240 -10.22 -14.13 19.12
CA THR A 240 -11.56 -14.53 19.59
C THR A 240 -12.67 -14.28 18.55
N HIS A 241 -12.32 -13.81 17.33
CA HIS A 241 -13.27 -13.44 16.27
C HIS A 241 -12.72 -13.85 14.90
N THR A 242 -12.96 -15.09 14.50
CA THR A 242 -12.39 -15.72 13.29
C THR A 242 -12.71 -15.03 11.96
N HIS A 243 -13.68 -14.11 11.94
CA HIS A 243 -14.06 -13.30 10.77
C HIS A 243 -13.68 -11.81 10.92
N LEU A 244 -12.89 -11.46 11.95
CA LEU A 244 -12.38 -10.11 12.14
C LEU A 244 -10.91 -10.06 11.76
N PHE A 245 -10.59 -9.48 10.62
CA PHE A 245 -9.24 -9.24 10.12
C PHE A 245 -8.87 -7.76 10.30
N ALA A 246 -7.58 -7.46 10.17
CA ALA A 246 -7.05 -6.09 10.27
C ALA A 246 -7.68 -5.14 9.25
N SER A 247 -7.89 -5.63 8.03
CA SER A 247 -8.50 -4.93 6.90
C SER A 247 -9.25 -5.92 6.00
N ASP A 248 -9.92 -5.41 4.97
CA ASP A 248 -10.38 -6.21 3.84
C ASP A 248 -9.28 -6.47 2.81
N HIS A 249 -8.07 -5.98 3.09
CA HIS A 249 -6.83 -6.33 2.40
C HIS A 249 -5.88 -7.07 3.34
N PHE A 250 -5.10 -8.01 2.80
CA PHE A 250 -3.84 -8.43 3.39
C PHE A 250 -2.75 -7.46 3.00
N GLY A 251 -1.79 -7.24 3.88
CA GLY A 251 -0.61 -6.45 3.55
C GLY A 251 0.50 -7.31 2.95
N ILE A 252 1.49 -6.64 2.40
CA ILE A 252 2.73 -7.26 1.94
C ILE A 252 3.89 -6.67 2.73
N MET A 253 4.80 -7.53 3.18
CA MET A 253 6.09 -7.15 3.72
C MET A 253 7.19 -7.56 2.76
N ALA A 254 8.22 -6.72 2.63
CA ALA A 254 9.47 -7.07 1.96
C ALA A 254 10.69 -6.59 2.76
N GLU A 255 11.71 -7.44 2.86
CA GLU A 255 13.06 -7.01 3.20
C GLU A 255 13.89 -6.87 1.94
N VAL A 256 14.52 -5.71 1.77
CA VAL A 256 15.24 -5.37 0.55
C VAL A 256 16.68 -4.92 0.85
N LYS A 257 17.55 -5.10 -0.14
CA LYS A 257 18.93 -4.61 -0.12
C LYS A 257 19.35 -4.19 -1.52
N PRO A 258 20.42 -3.38 -1.67
CA PRO A 258 21.02 -3.14 -2.97
C PRO A 258 21.35 -4.46 -3.68
N ALA A 259 21.07 -4.52 -4.97
CA ALA A 259 21.48 -5.63 -5.81
C ALA A 259 23.00 -5.66 -5.89
N SER A 260 23.59 -6.84 -5.75
CA SER A 260 25.03 -7.00 -5.94
C SER A 260 25.38 -6.60 -7.38
N LEU A 261 26.23 -5.60 -7.56
CA LEU A 261 26.80 -5.31 -8.87
C LEU A 261 27.60 -6.53 -9.30
N ASN A 262 27.00 -7.38 -10.16
CA ASN A 262 27.81 -8.34 -10.91
C ASN A 262 28.67 -7.53 -11.87
N HIS A 263 29.91 -7.27 -11.51
CA HIS A 263 30.92 -6.83 -12.47
C HIS A 263 31.04 -7.92 -13.55
N ARG A 264 30.30 -7.71 -14.66
CA ARG A 264 30.58 -8.44 -15.91
C ARG A 264 31.60 -7.68 -16.72
#